data_b39d5a4015489b12fbd022c689ec37e4
#
_entry.id   b39d5a4015489b12fbd022c689ec37e4
#
_cell.length_a   1.000
_cell.length_b   1.000
_cell.length_c   1.000
_cell.angle_alpha   90.00
_cell.angle_beta   90.00
_cell.angle_gamma   90.00
#
_symmetry.space_group_name_H-M   'P 1'
#
loop_
_entity.id
_entity.type
_entity.pdbx_description
1 polymer ?
#
loop_
_entity_poly.entity_id
_entity_poly.type
_entity_poly.pdbx_seq_one_letter_code
_entity_poly.pdbx_strand_id
1 'polypeptide(L)'
;MINNNSEILFLYDAQMCNPNGDMDNENKPRMDYDTFINLVSDVRLKRYIRDYFEDIKGEEIFISNKAKDAKERNSQIKAIKKGHIDLIDVRLFGAVTAEEDKGGHFTGPVQFNWGYSLHPVEMVDSSTITSSFSGGQGIGKDYRLYYSLIAFSGSINANTAKETNLSETDLQLLDEAMLNSIPLARTRTKIGQYPRLYLRIELKDKDKFLKDLRSM
;
A
#
# COMPACT_ATOMS: atom_id res chain seq x y z
N MET A 1 -22.54 6.84 0.39
CA MET A 1 -21.66 7.16 1.54
C MET A 1 -21.73 6.02 2.54
N ILE A 2 -20.64 5.66 3.16
CA ILE A 2 -20.59 4.65 4.21
C ILE A 2 -21.13 5.20 5.53
N ASN A 3 -21.75 4.32 6.31
CA ASN A 3 -22.43 4.72 7.57
C ASN A 3 -21.75 4.16 8.82
N ASN A 4 -20.97 3.10 8.67
CA ASN A 4 -20.39 2.35 9.77
C ASN A 4 -18.87 2.30 9.67
N ASN A 5 -18.19 2.31 10.81
CA ASN A 5 -16.76 2.05 10.87
C ASN A 5 -16.47 0.59 10.48
N SER A 6 -15.27 0.34 9.98
CA SER A 6 -14.80 -1.02 9.75
C SER A 6 -13.37 -1.20 10.26
N GLU A 7 -13.05 -2.44 10.64
CA GLU A 7 -11.70 -2.88 10.94
C GLU A 7 -11.22 -3.87 9.89
N ILE A 8 -9.95 -3.81 9.57
CA ILE A 8 -9.32 -4.64 8.55
C ILE A 8 -8.20 -5.47 9.18
N LEU A 9 -8.19 -6.76 8.86
CA LEU A 9 -7.04 -7.64 9.00
C LEU A 9 -6.67 -8.15 7.62
N PHE A 10 -5.42 -7.96 7.22
CA PHE A 10 -4.91 -8.43 5.95
C PHE A 10 -3.59 -9.17 6.13
N LEU A 11 -3.55 -10.42 5.68
CA LEU A 11 -2.35 -11.24 5.66
C LEU A 11 -1.96 -11.57 4.23
N TYR A 12 -0.67 -11.44 3.95
CA TYR A 12 -0.08 -11.98 2.73
C TYR A 12 1.28 -12.58 3.05
N ASP A 13 1.71 -13.52 2.24
CA ASP A 13 3.07 -14.05 2.35
C ASP A 13 3.99 -13.52 1.27
N ALA A 14 5.27 -13.62 1.57
CA ALA A 14 6.36 -13.26 0.69
C ALA A 14 7.42 -14.38 0.75
N GLN A 15 7.69 -15.02 -0.39
CA GLN A 15 8.64 -16.12 -0.49
C GLN A 15 9.70 -15.81 -1.54
N MET A 16 10.98 -15.95 -1.18
CA MET A 16 12.13 -15.71 -2.05
C MET A 16 12.07 -14.33 -2.75
N CYS A 17 11.62 -13.31 -2.04
CA CYS A 17 11.46 -11.96 -2.57
C CYS A 17 11.72 -10.88 -1.50
N ASN A 18 11.65 -9.61 -1.91
CA ASN A 18 11.78 -8.46 -1.04
C ASN A 18 10.44 -7.71 -0.98
N PRO A 19 9.65 -7.86 0.08
CA PRO A 19 8.33 -7.23 0.16
C PRO A 19 8.42 -5.69 0.25
N ASN A 20 9.40 -5.15 1.00
CA ASN A 20 9.61 -3.71 1.11
C ASN A 20 11.08 -3.40 1.37
N GLY A 21 11.78 -2.97 0.33
CA GLY A 21 13.17 -2.57 0.46
C GLY A 21 13.34 -1.26 1.23
N ASP A 22 14.47 -1.14 1.91
CA ASP A 22 14.92 0.03 2.63
C ASP A 22 16.00 0.77 1.83
N MET A 23 15.65 1.94 1.30
CA MET A 23 16.56 2.72 0.46
C MET A 23 17.81 3.19 1.23
N ASP A 24 17.68 3.43 2.52
CA ASP A 24 18.77 3.86 3.39
C ASP A 24 19.72 2.71 3.74
N ASN A 25 19.32 1.46 3.44
CA ASN A 25 20.08 0.25 3.75
C ASN A 25 20.22 -0.66 2.50
N GLU A 26 20.83 -0.15 1.45
CA GLU A 26 21.12 -0.88 0.18
C GLU A 26 19.88 -1.60 -0.41
N ASN A 27 18.69 -1.10 -0.17
CA ASN A 27 17.42 -1.73 -0.55
C ASN A 27 17.21 -3.13 0.04
N LYS A 28 17.80 -3.44 1.20
CA LYS A 28 17.49 -4.66 1.96
C LYS A 28 16.04 -4.67 2.41
N PRO A 29 15.42 -5.85 2.60
CA PRO A 29 14.12 -5.91 3.27
C PRO A 29 14.15 -5.14 4.59
N ARG A 30 13.13 -4.33 4.86
CA ARG A 30 13.02 -3.60 6.14
C ARG A 30 12.86 -4.60 7.27
N MET A 31 13.71 -4.45 8.29
CA MET A 31 13.79 -5.38 9.42
C MET A 31 13.89 -4.63 10.74
N ASP A 32 13.27 -5.17 11.77
CA ASP A 32 13.72 -4.98 13.13
C ASP A 32 14.81 -6.04 13.39
N TYR A 33 16.04 -5.60 13.50
CA TYR A 33 17.19 -6.48 13.64
C TYR A 33 17.34 -7.08 15.05
N ASP A 34 16.66 -6.54 16.06
CA ASP A 34 16.67 -7.08 17.42
C ASP A 34 15.75 -8.29 17.55
N THR A 35 14.63 -8.26 16.84
CA THR A 35 13.60 -9.31 16.86
C THR A 35 13.58 -10.17 15.61
N PHE A 36 14.32 -9.79 14.56
CA PHE A 36 14.27 -10.40 13.23
C PHE A 36 12.88 -10.35 12.57
N ILE A 37 12.07 -9.36 12.94
CA ILE A 37 10.75 -9.16 12.35
C ILE A 37 10.89 -8.33 11.06
N ASN A 38 10.32 -8.82 9.97
CA ASN A 38 10.23 -8.08 8.72
C ASN A 38 9.13 -7.02 8.79
N LEU A 39 9.43 -5.83 8.30
CA LEU A 39 8.55 -4.67 8.33
C LEU A 39 8.14 -4.27 6.92
N VAL A 40 6.87 -3.91 6.75
CA VAL A 40 6.33 -3.37 5.49
C VAL A 40 5.51 -2.13 5.78
N SER A 41 5.86 -1.02 5.15
CA SER A 41 5.14 0.24 5.37
C SER A 41 3.73 0.20 4.77
N ASP A 42 2.81 0.94 5.38
CA ASP A 42 1.46 1.17 4.84
C ASP A 42 1.50 1.82 3.45
N VAL A 43 2.48 2.69 3.21
CA VAL A 43 2.70 3.34 1.90
C VAL A 43 2.99 2.29 0.82
N ARG A 44 3.72 1.21 1.15
CA ARG A 44 3.97 0.11 0.20
C ARG A 44 2.69 -0.64 -0.14
N LEU A 45 1.84 -0.93 0.85
CA LEU A 45 0.53 -1.56 0.62
C LEU A 45 -0.37 -0.65 -0.22
N LYS A 46 -0.46 0.63 0.15
CA LYS A 46 -1.24 1.63 -0.60
C LYS A 46 -0.74 1.78 -2.04
N ARG A 47 0.58 1.58 -2.32
CA ARG A 47 1.11 1.61 -3.69
C ARG A 47 0.60 0.43 -4.52
N TYR A 48 0.54 -0.78 -3.98
CA TYR A 48 -0.05 -1.92 -4.68
C TYR A 48 -1.51 -1.67 -5.06
N ILE A 49 -2.29 -1.12 -4.12
CA ILE A 49 -3.71 -0.80 -4.33
C ILE A 49 -3.87 0.27 -5.41
N ARG A 50 -3.04 1.33 -5.38
CA ARG A 50 -3.07 2.39 -6.40
C ARG A 50 -2.70 1.89 -7.79
N ASP A 51 -1.66 1.07 -7.90
CA ASP A 51 -1.27 0.45 -9.17
C ASP A 51 -2.42 -0.40 -9.74
N TYR A 52 -3.13 -1.14 -8.87
CA TYR A 52 -4.31 -1.89 -9.28
C TYR A 52 -5.43 -1.01 -9.81
N PHE A 53 -5.74 0.07 -9.13
CA PHE A 53 -6.76 1.02 -9.60
C PHE A 53 -6.39 1.63 -10.95
N GLU A 54 -5.15 2.09 -11.10
CA GLU A 54 -4.71 2.77 -12.31
C GLU A 54 -4.56 1.81 -13.50
N ASP A 55 -3.85 0.69 -13.30
CA ASP A 55 -3.44 -0.19 -14.42
C ASP A 55 -4.51 -1.21 -14.80
N ILE A 56 -5.34 -1.66 -13.85
CA ILE A 56 -6.33 -2.71 -14.08
C ILE A 56 -7.75 -2.16 -14.19
N LYS A 57 -8.10 -1.20 -13.33
CA LYS A 57 -9.45 -0.62 -13.34
C LYS A 57 -9.56 0.61 -14.23
N GLY A 58 -8.44 1.19 -14.67
CA GLY A 58 -8.43 2.42 -15.47
C GLY A 58 -8.89 3.66 -14.70
N GLU A 59 -8.83 3.59 -13.37
CA GLU A 59 -9.20 4.70 -12.50
C GLU A 59 -8.11 5.78 -12.49
N GLU A 60 -8.51 7.03 -12.47
CA GLU A 60 -7.58 8.13 -12.25
C GLU A 60 -7.26 8.23 -10.74
N ILE A 61 -5.97 8.31 -10.42
CA ILE A 61 -5.47 8.44 -9.06
C ILE A 61 -4.58 9.69 -8.90
N PHE A 62 -4.46 10.22 -7.69
CA PHE A 62 -3.62 11.37 -7.40
C PHE A 62 -2.13 11.00 -7.36
N ILE A 63 -1.77 10.01 -6.55
CA ILE A 63 -0.38 9.56 -6.43
C ILE A 63 -0.05 8.57 -7.57
N SER A 64 0.16 9.11 -8.76
CA SER A 64 0.40 8.35 -9.99
C SER A 64 1.86 8.48 -10.45
N ASN A 65 2.38 7.43 -11.07
CA ASN A 65 3.69 7.45 -11.74
C ASN A 65 3.69 8.23 -13.07
N LYS A 66 2.54 8.72 -13.52
CA LYS A 66 2.37 9.54 -14.73
C LYS A 66 2.83 10.99 -14.56
N ALA A 67 3.17 11.40 -13.34
CA ALA A 67 3.64 12.74 -13.02
C ALA A 67 4.91 12.67 -12.16
N LYS A 68 5.79 13.65 -12.31
CA LYS A 68 7.05 13.74 -11.54
C LYS A 68 6.80 14.23 -10.12
N ASP A 69 5.81 15.10 -9.96
CA ASP A 69 5.47 15.75 -8.70
C ASP A 69 3.98 16.11 -8.62
N ALA A 70 3.55 16.57 -7.46
CA ALA A 70 2.17 16.95 -7.21
C ALA A 70 1.70 18.13 -8.08
N LYS A 71 2.60 19.05 -8.47
CA LYS A 71 2.27 20.21 -9.30
C LYS A 71 1.93 19.78 -10.74
N GLU A 72 2.75 18.90 -11.31
CA GLU A 72 2.48 18.33 -12.63
C GLU A 72 1.18 17.54 -12.61
N ARG A 73 0.97 16.71 -11.54
CA ARG A 73 -0.26 15.93 -11.41
C ARG A 73 -1.50 16.81 -11.31
N ASN A 74 -1.45 17.88 -10.53
CA ASN A 74 -2.54 18.85 -10.44
C ASN A 74 -2.91 19.45 -11.82
N SER A 75 -1.90 19.77 -12.63
CA SER A 75 -2.13 20.28 -13.98
C SER A 75 -2.81 19.25 -14.88
N GLN A 76 -2.40 17.97 -14.81
CA GLN A 76 -3.03 16.87 -15.55
C GLN A 76 -4.49 16.66 -15.12
N ILE A 77 -4.77 16.65 -13.81
CA ILE A 77 -6.12 16.48 -13.25
C ILE A 77 -7.04 17.62 -13.70
N LYS A 78 -6.57 18.88 -13.65
CA LYS A 78 -7.31 20.05 -14.14
C LYS A 78 -7.61 19.95 -15.64
N ALA A 79 -6.68 19.44 -16.45
CA ALA A 79 -6.87 19.27 -17.90
C ALA A 79 -8.01 18.29 -18.24
N ILE A 80 -8.21 17.26 -17.40
CA ILE A 80 -9.33 16.31 -17.56
C ILE A 80 -10.59 16.74 -16.79
N LYS A 81 -10.62 17.97 -16.26
CA LYS A 81 -11.75 18.57 -15.53
C LYS A 81 -12.21 17.77 -14.31
N LYS A 82 -11.29 17.09 -13.62
CA LYS A 82 -11.53 16.42 -12.34
C LYS A 82 -11.04 17.27 -11.16
N GLY A 83 -11.69 17.11 -10.00
CA GLY A 83 -11.22 17.58 -8.71
C GLY A 83 -10.50 16.47 -7.95
N HIS A 84 -9.81 16.79 -6.84
CA HIS A 84 -9.11 15.81 -6.03
C HIS A 84 -10.04 14.72 -5.47
N ILE A 85 -11.26 15.10 -5.04
CA ILE A 85 -12.26 14.17 -4.50
C ILE A 85 -12.82 13.22 -5.57
N ASP A 86 -12.68 13.54 -6.85
CA ASP A 86 -13.08 12.63 -7.93
C ASP A 86 -12.11 11.45 -8.09
N LEU A 87 -10.95 11.49 -7.41
CA LEU A 87 -9.92 10.46 -7.49
C LEU A 87 -10.08 9.45 -6.35
N ILE A 88 -10.16 8.17 -6.70
CA ILE A 88 -10.46 7.10 -5.73
C ILE A 88 -9.42 7.00 -4.60
N ASP A 89 -8.13 7.19 -4.91
CA ASP A 89 -7.07 7.11 -3.90
C ASP A 89 -7.12 8.28 -2.91
N VAL A 90 -7.62 9.45 -3.32
CA VAL A 90 -7.88 10.58 -2.42
C VAL A 90 -9.10 10.30 -1.54
N ARG A 91 -10.18 9.76 -2.09
CA ARG A 91 -11.35 9.38 -1.31
C ARG A 91 -11.03 8.33 -0.25
N LEU A 92 -10.15 7.37 -0.56
CA LEU A 92 -9.73 6.30 0.35
C LEU A 92 -8.66 6.75 1.34
N PHE A 93 -7.54 7.27 0.84
CA PHE A 93 -6.30 7.45 1.61
C PHE A 93 -5.98 8.89 1.95
N GLY A 94 -6.73 9.84 1.37
CA GLY A 94 -6.43 11.25 1.49
C GLY A 94 -5.26 11.71 0.62
N ALA A 95 -4.98 12.99 0.66
CA ALA A 95 -3.85 13.61 0.00
C ALA A 95 -3.49 14.95 0.61
N VAL A 96 -2.23 15.35 0.45
CA VAL A 96 -1.77 16.73 0.64
C VAL A 96 -1.58 17.33 -0.73
N THR A 97 -2.36 18.36 -1.06
CA THR A 97 -2.26 19.05 -2.34
C THR A 97 -1.43 20.33 -2.19
N ALA A 98 -0.60 20.63 -3.17
CA ALA A 98 0.28 21.81 -3.16
C ALA A 98 -0.45 23.12 -3.57
N GLU A 99 -1.76 23.23 -3.40
CA GLU A 99 -2.52 24.45 -3.70
C GLU A 99 -2.46 25.42 -2.52
N GLU A 100 -1.70 26.49 -2.66
CA GLU A 100 -1.48 27.53 -1.62
C GLU A 100 -2.77 28.25 -1.19
N ASP A 101 -3.76 28.36 -2.08
CA ASP A 101 -4.95 29.19 -1.85
C ASP A 101 -6.17 28.49 -1.21
N LYS A 102 -6.16 27.17 -1.07
CA LYS A 102 -7.30 26.40 -0.52
C LYS A 102 -6.91 25.21 0.34
N GLY A 103 -5.76 25.28 1.03
CA GLY A 103 -5.41 24.35 2.13
C GLY A 103 -5.83 22.90 1.87
N GLY A 104 -5.43 22.31 0.75
CA GLY A 104 -5.91 21.00 0.31
C GLY A 104 -5.26 19.86 1.10
N HIS A 105 -5.63 19.71 2.37
CA HIS A 105 -5.31 18.51 3.15
C HIS A 105 -6.59 17.68 3.31
N PHE A 106 -6.58 16.51 2.71
CA PHE A 106 -7.64 15.52 2.87
C PHE A 106 -7.13 14.38 3.75
N THR A 107 -7.74 14.20 4.92
CA THR A 107 -7.48 12.99 5.72
C THR A 107 -8.29 11.83 5.14
N GLY A 108 -7.61 10.76 4.73
CA GLY A 108 -8.29 9.59 4.20
C GLY A 108 -8.97 8.77 5.31
N PRO A 109 -10.19 8.28 5.07
CA PRO A 109 -10.90 7.43 6.02
C PRO A 109 -10.26 6.05 6.20
N VAL A 110 -9.52 5.54 5.21
CA VAL A 110 -8.86 4.24 5.24
C VAL A 110 -7.41 4.40 5.69
N GLN A 111 -7.09 3.87 6.85
CA GLN A 111 -5.75 3.93 7.43
C GLN A 111 -5.24 2.52 7.76
N PHE A 112 -3.96 2.30 7.52
CA PHE A 112 -3.27 1.07 7.89
C PHE A 112 -2.10 1.38 8.82
N ASN A 113 -1.87 0.52 9.79
CA ASN A 113 -0.59 0.45 10.49
C ASN A 113 0.47 -0.18 9.57
N TRP A 114 1.74 -0.09 9.95
CA TRP A 114 2.76 -0.88 9.29
C TRP A 114 2.47 -2.37 9.46
N GLY A 115 2.67 -3.12 8.38
CA GLY A 115 2.67 -4.57 8.41
C GLY A 115 3.96 -5.10 9.01
N TYR A 116 3.87 -6.22 9.71
CA TYR A 116 5.02 -6.94 10.23
C TYR A 116 4.83 -8.45 10.10
N SER A 117 5.94 -9.18 10.02
CA SER A 117 5.89 -10.64 9.97
C SER A 117 5.43 -11.20 11.32
N LEU A 118 4.60 -12.24 11.28
CA LEU A 118 4.08 -12.92 12.48
C LEU A 118 5.10 -13.89 13.11
N HIS A 119 6.31 -13.91 12.58
CA HIS A 119 7.43 -14.73 13.05
C HIS A 119 8.76 -14.08 12.66
N PRO A 120 9.87 -14.39 13.34
CA PRO A 120 11.21 -14.03 12.89
C PRO A 120 11.47 -14.56 11.47
N VAL A 121 12.18 -13.78 10.68
CA VAL A 121 12.49 -14.13 9.28
C VAL A 121 14.00 -14.15 9.03
N GLU A 122 14.40 -14.89 8.00
CA GLU A 122 15.79 -14.97 7.55
C GLU A 122 15.96 -14.37 6.17
N MET A 123 17.05 -13.63 5.99
CA MET A 123 17.47 -13.16 4.66
C MET A 123 18.26 -14.24 3.94
N VAL A 124 18.11 -14.29 2.62
CA VAL A 124 18.92 -15.16 1.76
C VAL A 124 20.36 -14.64 1.77
N ASP A 125 21.32 -15.47 2.08
CA ASP A 125 22.74 -15.09 2.21
C ASP A 125 23.35 -14.62 0.89
N SER A 126 22.91 -15.18 -0.24
CA SER A 126 23.41 -14.83 -1.57
C SER A 126 22.66 -13.62 -2.13
N SER A 127 23.28 -12.46 -2.05
CA SER A 127 22.69 -11.20 -2.52
C SER A 127 23.30 -10.66 -3.82
N THR A 128 24.46 -11.17 -4.23
CA THR A 128 25.18 -10.67 -5.42
C THR A 128 24.61 -11.26 -6.69
N ILE A 129 24.33 -10.38 -7.65
CA ILE A 129 23.86 -10.75 -9.00
C ILE A 129 24.76 -10.10 -10.04
N THR A 130 24.97 -10.77 -11.15
CA THR A 130 25.70 -10.24 -12.29
C THR A 130 24.78 -10.05 -13.49
N SER A 131 24.96 -8.97 -14.24
CA SER A 131 24.33 -8.81 -15.55
C SER A 131 25.17 -9.46 -16.63
N SER A 132 24.54 -9.91 -17.71
CA SER A 132 25.22 -10.60 -18.83
C SER A 132 26.00 -9.68 -19.76
N PHE A 133 26.02 -8.38 -19.54
CA PHE A 133 26.86 -7.47 -20.32
C PHE A 133 28.31 -7.51 -19.82
N SER A 134 29.21 -7.95 -20.69
CA SER A 134 30.62 -8.29 -20.43
C SER A 134 31.55 -7.10 -20.09
N GLY A 135 31.00 -5.91 -19.89
CA GLY A 135 31.80 -4.71 -19.57
C GLY A 135 32.23 -4.55 -18.10
N GLY A 136 32.07 -5.58 -17.25
CA GLY A 136 32.57 -5.59 -15.87
C GLY A 136 31.85 -4.66 -14.87
N GLN A 137 30.81 -3.94 -15.28
CA GLN A 137 30.09 -2.98 -14.43
C GLN A 137 28.66 -3.45 -14.02
N GLY A 138 28.33 -4.68 -14.29
CA GLY A 138 26.97 -5.22 -14.09
C GLY A 138 26.76 -6.00 -12.78
N ILE A 139 27.51 -5.70 -11.73
CA ILE A 139 27.33 -6.33 -10.43
C ILE A 139 26.30 -5.52 -9.64
N GLY A 140 25.21 -6.20 -9.26
CA GLY A 140 24.16 -5.65 -8.40
C GLY A 140 23.96 -6.48 -7.16
N LYS A 141 23.22 -5.93 -6.20
CA LYS A 141 22.75 -6.67 -5.02
C LYS A 141 21.25 -6.86 -5.09
N ASP A 142 20.78 -8.04 -4.72
CA ASP A 142 19.37 -8.43 -4.68
C ASP A 142 19.09 -9.18 -3.39
N TYR A 143 18.63 -8.45 -2.40
CA TYR A 143 18.33 -8.98 -1.08
C TYR A 143 16.91 -9.52 -1.03
N ARG A 144 16.73 -10.73 -0.51
CA ARG A 144 15.47 -11.46 -0.40
C ARG A 144 15.29 -12.07 0.98
N LEU A 145 14.05 -12.31 1.35
CA LEU A 145 13.69 -13.16 2.48
C LEU A 145 13.40 -14.57 1.97
N TYR A 146 13.72 -15.59 2.78
CA TYR A 146 13.27 -16.96 2.49
C TYR A 146 11.76 -17.07 2.54
N TYR A 147 11.16 -16.60 3.63
CA TYR A 147 9.72 -16.57 3.83
C TYR A 147 9.33 -15.52 4.86
N SER A 148 8.19 -14.87 4.65
CA SER A 148 7.60 -13.92 5.60
C SER A 148 6.09 -13.96 5.49
N LEU A 149 5.38 -14.27 6.59
CA LEU A 149 3.93 -14.11 6.69
C LEU A 149 3.63 -12.76 7.34
N ILE A 150 3.17 -11.80 6.57
CA ILE A 150 3.03 -10.39 6.95
C ILE A 150 1.57 -10.08 7.24
N ALA A 151 1.32 -9.43 8.37
CA ALA A 151 -0.01 -8.99 8.80
C ALA A 151 -0.09 -7.47 8.88
N PHE A 152 -1.14 -6.91 8.28
CA PHE A 152 -1.55 -5.52 8.40
C PHE A 152 -2.84 -5.42 9.21
N SER A 153 -2.92 -4.42 10.07
CA SER A 153 -4.16 -3.95 10.66
C SER A 153 -4.53 -2.61 10.04
N GLY A 154 -5.80 -2.37 9.81
CA GLY A 154 -6.31 -1.11 9.28
C GLY A 154 -7.70 -0.81 9.78
N SER A 155 -8.15 0.41 9.57
CA SER A 155 -9.49 0.85 9.93
C SER A 155 -10.09 1.77 8.87
N ILE A 156 -11.41 1.82 8.85
CA ILE A 156 -12.19 2.72 8.00
C ILE A 156 -13.08 3.56 8.90
N ASN A 157 -12.89 4.89 8.86
CA ASN A 157 -13.64 5.82 9.67
C ASN A 157 -14.81 6.42 8.89
N ALA A 158 -16.04 6.08 9.26
CA ALA A 158 -17.24 6.56 8.60
C ALA A 158 -17.46 8.08 8.72
N ASN A 159 -16.96 8.72 9.77
CA ASN A 159 -17.08 10.17 9.91
C ASN A 159 -16.12 10.88 8.95
N THR A 160 -14.86 10.44 8.87
CA THR A 160 -13.88 10.98 7.90
C THR A 160 -14.31 10.70 6.45
N ALA A 161 -14.98 9.58 6.22
CA ALA A 161 -15.50 9.22 4.88
C ALA A 161 -16.50 10.23 4.31
N LYS A 162 -17.20 10.98 5.16
CA LYS A 162 -18.12 12.05 4.72
C LYS A 162 -17.36 13.22 4.11
N GLU A 163 -16.16 13.53 4.60
CA GLU A 163 -15.32 14.62 4.12
C GLU A 163 -14.72 14.32 2.74
N THR A 164 -14.48 13.04 2.46
CA THR A 164 -13.91 12.57 1.17
C THR A 164 -14.95 12.02 0.21
N ASN A 165 -16.23 12.00 0.58
CA ASN A 165 -17.32 11.38 -0.20
C ASN A 165 -17.08 9.89 -0.51
N LEU A 166 -16.43 9.15 0.39
CA LEU A 166 -16.19 7.71 0.21
C LEU A 166 -17.52 6.95 0.10
N SER A 167 -17.63 6.12 -0.93
CA SER A 167 -18.83 5.35 -1.23
C SER A 167 -18.66 3.86 -0.96
N GLU A 168 -19.77 3.13 -0.89
CA GLU A 168 -19.76 1.65 -0.82
C GLU A 168 -19.11 1.02 -2.07
N THR A 169 -19.28 1.65 -3.24
CA THR A 169 -18.62 1.19 -4.47
C THR A 169 -17.10 1.31 -4.37
N ASP A 170 -16.59 2.40 -3.77
CA ASP A 170 -15.16 2.55 -3.52
C ASP A 170 -14.63 1.48 -2.56
N LEU A 171 -15.41 1.10 -1.53
CA LEU A 171 -15.05 0.02 -0.63
C LEU A 171 -15.04 -1.34 -1.31
N GLN A 172 -15.98 -1.61 -2.20
CA GLN A 172 -15.97 -2.84 -3.01
C GLN A 172 -14.72 -2.92 -3.90
N LEU A 173 -14.32 -1.80 -4.51
CA LEU A 173 -13.07 -1.72 -5.28
C LEU A 173 -11.83 -1.88 -4.38
N LEU A 174 -11.85 -1.34 -3.16
CA LEU A 174 -10.79 -1.58 -2.18
C LEU A 174 -10.72 -3.07 -1.81
N ASP A 175 -11.86 -3.70 -1.47
CA ASP A 175 -11.92 -5.13 -1.12
C ASP A 175 -11.35 -6.00 -2.25
N GLU A 176 -11.69 -5.67 -3.49
CA GLU A 176 -11.16 -6.35 -4.69
C GLU A 176 -9.64 -6.11 -4.84
N ALA A 177 -9.17 -4.87 -4.64
CA ALA A 177 -7.76 -4.52 -4.74
C ALA A 177 -6.92 -5.21 -3.65
N MET A 178 -7.43 -5.36 -2.43
CA MET A 178 -6.75 -6.07 -1.34
C MET A 178 -6.43 -7.52 -1.71
N LEU A 179 -7.32 -8.18 -2.46
CA LEU A 179 -7.15 -9.57 -2.88
C LEU A 179 -6.29 -9.72 -4.14
N ASN A 180 -6.25 -8.73 -5.03
CA ASN A 180 -5.70 -8.90 -6.37
C ASN A 180 -4.45 -8.05 -6.67
N SER A 181 -4.17 -6.99 -5.93
CA SER A 181 -3.12 -6.03 -6.28
C SER A 181 -1.71 -6.57 -6.11
N ILE A 182 -1.43 -7.30 -5.03
CA ILE A 182 -0.08 -7.80 -4.72
C ILE A 182 0.43 -8.77 -5.78
N PRO A 183 -0.34 -9.79 -6.24
CA PRO A 183 0.11 -10.72 -7.27
C PRO A 183 0.41 -10.07 -8.62
N LEU A 184 -0.13 -8.89 -8.89
CA LEU A 184 0.09 -8.15 -10.14
C LEU A 184 1.41 -7.35 -10.14
N ALA A 185 1.98 -7.08 -8.98
CA ALA A 185 3.28 -6.42 -8.87
C ALA A 185 4.45 -7.34 -9.24
N ARG A 186 4.52 -7.75 -10.51
CA ARG A 186 5.47 -8.74 -11.04
C ARG A 186 6.81 -8.14 -11.43
N THR A 187 7.47 -7.45 -10.54
CA THR A 187 8.88 -7.11 -10.74
C THR A 187 9.77 -8.22 -10.20
N ARG A 188 11.03 -8.25 -10.62
CA ARG A 188 12.00 -9.29 -10.21
C ARG A 188 12.07 -9.49 -8.69
N THR A 189 12.01 -8.42 -7.92
CA THR A 189 12.11 -8.46 -6.46
C THR A 189 10.76 -8.62 -5.76
N LYS A 190 9.63 -8.49 -6.47
CA LYS A 190 8.27 -8.52 -5.90
C LYS A 190 7.49 -9.79 -6.23
N ILE A 191 7.90 -10.55 -7.24
CA ILE A 191 7.30 -11.85 -7.54
C ILE A 191 7.50 -12.81 -6.36
N GLY A 192 6.46 -13.56 -6.00
CA GLY A 192 6.47 -14.48 -4.84
C GLY A 192 5.70 -13.95 -3.64
N GLN A 193 4.81 -12.96 -3.85
CA GLN A 193 3.92 -12.44 -2.81
C GLN A 193 2.46 -12.76 -3.15
N TYR A 194 1.70 -13.28 -2.18
CA TYR A 194 0.31 -13.68 -2.37
C TYR A 194 -0.55 -13.37 -1.15
N PRO A 195 -1.74 -12.77 -1.31
CA PRO A 195 -2.73 -12.64 -0.25
C PRO A 195 -3.12 -14.00 0.33
N ARG A 196 -3.27 -14.07 1.66
CA ARG A 196 -3.64 -15.29 2.39
C ARG A 196 -4.95 -15.13 3.14
N LEU A 197 -5.20 -13.95 3.68
CA LEU A 197 -6.44 -13.63 4.37
C LEU A 197 -6.74 -12.14 4.19
N TYR A 198 -7.97 -11.84 3.83
CA TYR A 198 -8.52 -10.49 3.93
C TYR A 198 -9.84 -10.57 4.70
N LEU A 199 -9.91 -9.82 5.78
CA LEU A 199 -11.09 -9.70 6.61
C LEU A 199 -11.39 -8.22 6.83
N ARG A 200 -12.59 -7.78 6.47
CA ARG A 200 -13.14 -6.47 6.84
C ARG A 200 -14.39 -6.69 7.67
N ILE A 201 -14.36 -6.18 8.90
CA ILE A 201 -15.46 -6.29 9.86
C ILE A 201 -16.12 -4.93 9.94
N GLU A 202 -17.36 -4.84 9.50
CA GLU A 202 -18.18 -3.65 9.67
C GLU A 202 -18.81 -3.64 11.07
N LEU A 203 -18.66 -2.52 11.78
CA LEU A 203 -19.13 -2.37 13.14
C LEU A 203 -20.55 -1.81 13.14
N LYS A 204 -21.41 -2.38 13.97
CA LYS A 204 -22.79 -1.85 14.15
C LYS A 204 -22.81 -0.48 14.83
N ASP A 205 -21.81 -0.21 15.64
CA ASP A 205 -21.66 1.04 16.39
C ASP A 205 -20.63 1.92 15.66
N LYS A 206 -21.09 3.03 15.06
CA LYS A 206 -20.29 3.98 14.30
C LYS A 206 -19.30 4.78 15.14
N ASP A 207 -19.43 4.77 16.46
CA ASP A 207 -18.60 5.55 17.38
C ASP A 207 -17.51 4.68 18.04
N LYS A 208 -17.42 3.41 17.65
CA LYS A 208 -16.44 2.45 18.19
C LYS A 208 -15.47 1.95 17.14
N PHE A 209 -14.29 1.58 17.64
CA PHE A 209 -13.28 0.80 16.96
C PHE A 209 -12.90 -0.39 17.83
N LEU A 210 -12.50 -1.48 17.21
CA LEU A 210 -11.93 -2.63 17.91
C LEU A 210 -10.45 -2.34 18.22
N LYS A 211 -9.82 -3.26 18.94
CA LYS A 211 -8.36 -3.28 19.07
C LYS A 211 -7.73 -3.79 17.77
N ASP A 212 -6.41 -3.64 17.68
CA ASP A 212 -5.63 -4.21 16.59
C ASP A 212 -5.92 -5.73 16.44
N LEU A 213 -6.51 -6.11 15.30
CA LEU A 213 -6.95 -7.48 15.04
C LEU A 213 -5.78 -8.49 14.97
N ARG A 214 -4.54 -8.00 14.84
CA ARG A 214 -3.33 -8.86 14.86
C ARG A 214 -3.00 -9.38 16.26
N SER A 215 -3.52 -8.72 17.29
CA SER A 215 -3.29 -9.05 18.72
C SER A 215 -4.45 -9.77 19.38
N MET A 216 -5.46 -10.19 18.62
CA MET A 216 -6.63 -10.91 19.09
C MET A 216 -6.44 -12.43 19.06
#